data_6588845452b6201c3dbc6f090a138dbe
#
_entry.id   6588845452b6201c3dbc6f090a138dbe
#
_cell.length_a   1.000
_cell.length_b   1.000
_cell.length_c   1.000
_cell.angle_alpha   90.00
_cell.angle_beta   90.00
_cell.angle_gamma   90.00
#
_symmetry.space_group_name_H-M   'P 1'
#
loop_
_entity.id
_entity.type
_entity.pdbx_description
1 polymer ?
#
loop_
_entity_poly.entity_id
_entity_poly.type
_entity_poly.pdbx_seq_one_letter_code
_entity_poly.pdbx_strand_id
1 'polypeptide(L)'
;HEGLAAAGRDREEVTIDLFVTMSVGDDEAAAIADIRAWATSQAATFHPWKRMPPAWERFRPEFARAADAYHLVDHLSLQARHRRIVSDDFARSVALAGDLDTCVDRLRRLWQLDIDRITFALLSGGRQQRLAHLSGTVIPAVEAAGRN
;
A
#
# COMPACT_ATOMS: atom_id res chain seq x y z
N HIS A 1 7.24 -12.32 14.85
CA HIS A 1 7.80 -12.77 16.15
C HIS A 1 7.73 -14.29 16.32
N GLU A 2 6.59 -14.96 16.07
CA GLU A 2 6.45 -16.42 16.19
C GLU A 2 7.47 -17.21 15.36
N GLY A 3 7.70 -16.77 14.11
CA GLY A 3 8.68 -17.38 13.22
C GLY A 3 10.13 -17.24 13.71
N LEU A 4 10.47 -16.10 14.31
CA LEU A 4 11.79 -15.86 14.90
C LEU A 4 11.99 -16.77 16.12
N ALA A 5 11.02 -16.81 17.02
CA ALA A 5 11.07 -17.68 18.19
C ALA A 5 11.18 -19.16 17.81
N ALA A 6 10.42 -19.60 16.78
CA ALA A 6 10.51 -20.98 16.28
C ALA A 6 11.87 -21.30 15.65
N ALA A 7 12.57 -20.30 15.10
CA ALA A 7 13.91 -20.42 14.52
C ALA A 7 15.04 -20.18 15.52
N GLY A 8 14.74 -19.89 16.79
CA GLY A 8 15.73 -19.56 17.83
C GLY A 8 16.52 -18.29 17.52
N ARG A 9 15.91 -17.32 16.82
CA ARG A 9 16.54 -16.05 16.41
C ARG A 9 15.98 -14.88 17.20
N ASP A 10 16.84 -13.93 17.51
CA ASP A 10 16.44 -12.68 18.13
C ASP A 10 15.86 -11.69 17.10
N ARG A 11 15.02 -10.77 17.58
CA ARG A 11 14.38 -9.75 16.73
C ARG A 11 15.41 -8.85 16.03
N GLU A 12 16.49 -8.52 16.73
CA GLU A 12 17.58 -7.65 16.29
C GLU A 12 18.42 -8.25 15.16
N GLU A 13 18.34 -9.56 14.95
CA GLU A 13 19.03 -10.24 13.84
C GLU A 13 18.30 -10.08 12.49
N VAL A 14 17.11 -9.49 12.48
CA VAL A 14 16.26 -9.40 11.31
C VAL A 14 15.81 -7.96 11.08
N THR A 15 16.03 -7.45 9.87
CA THR A 15 15.46 -6.17 9.44
C THR A 15 14.08 -6.42 8.84
N ILE A 16 13.05 -5.80 9.41
CA ILE A 16 11.70 -5.81 8.87
C ILE A 16 11.49 -4.54 8.04
N ASP A 17 11.39 -4.70 6.73
CA ASP A 17 11.13 -3.62 5.78
C ASP A 17 9.70 -3.74 5.27
N LEU A 18 8.89 -2.71 5.52
CA LEU A 18 7.53 -2.63 5.01
C LEU A 18 7.53 -1.91 3.66
N PHE A 19 7.23 -2.66 2.60
CA PHE A 19 7.06 -2.10 1.26
C PHE A 19 5.65 -1.53 1.10
N VAL A 20 5.53 -0.23 0.82
CA VAL A 20 4.25 0.49 0.74
C VAL A 20 4.12 1.23 -0.58
N THR A 21 3.06 0.96 -1.30
CA THR A 21 2.67 1.79 -2.46
C THR A 21 2.02 3.08 -1.96
N MET A 22 2.41 4.21 -2.57
CA MET A 22 1.96 5.52 -2.12
C MET A 22 1.54 6.43 -3.27
N SER A 23 0.43 7.16 -3.05
CA SER A 23 0.03 8.33 -3.83
C SER A 23 -0.60 9.36 -2.89
N VAL A 24 0.08 10.48 -2.70
CA VAL A 24 -0.37 11.59 -1.83
C VAL A 24 -0.60 12.83 -2.67
N GLY A 25 -1.69 13.54 -2.44
CA GLY A 25 -2.03 14.79 -3.11
C GLY A 25 -3.28 15.43 -2.52
N ASP A 26 -3.55 16.68 -2.92
CA ASP A 26 -4.71 17.44 -2.42
C ASP A 26 -6.06 16.86 -2.90
N ASP A 27 -6.05 16.09 -3.98
CA ASP A 27 -7.22 15.37 -4.50
C ASP A 27 -7.15 13.89 -4.14
N GLU A 28 -7.89 13.50 -3.12
CA GLU A 28 -7.97 12.11 -2.64
C GLU A 28 -8.44 11.15 -3.75
N ALA A 29 -9.42 11.55 -4.56
CA ALA A 29 -9.95 10.69 -5.62
C ALA A 29 -8.90 10.42 -6.70
N ALA A 30 -8.10 11.44 -7.06
CA ALA A 30 -6.97 11.29 -7.97
C ALA A 30 -5.89 10.40 -7.36
N ALA A 31 -5.55 10.58 -6.09
CA ALA A 31 -4.57 9.76 -5.38
C ALA A 31 -4.98 8.27 -5.36
N ILE A 32 -6.25 7.98 -5.10
CA ILE A 32 -6.79 6.61 -5.14
C ILE A 32 -6.79 6.06 -6.56
N ALA A 33 -7.19 6.86 -7.56
CA ALA A 33 -7.18 6.44 -8.96
C ALA A 33 -5.79 6.01 -9.44
N ASP A 34 -4.75 6.65 -8.97
CA ASP A 34 -3.36 6.34 -9.30
C ASP A 34 -2.93 4.93 -8.86
N ILE A 35 -3.42 4.47 -7.71
CA ILE A 35 -3.00 3.18 -7.14
C ILE A 35 -3.94 2.03 -7.51
N ARG A 36 -5.08 2.29 -8.15
CA ARG A 36 -6.12 1.28 -8.41
C ARG A 36 -5.63 0.10 -9.24
N ALA A 37 -4.81 0.34 -10.28
CA ALA A 37 -4.28 -0.74 -11.12
C ALA A 37 -3.41 -1.68 -10.28
N TRP A 38 -2.55 -1.13 -9.42
CA TRP A 38 -1.75 -1.91 -8.49
C TRP A 38 -2.62 -2.62 -7.45
N ALA A 39 -3.59 -1.94 -6.84
CA ALA A 39 -4.51 -2.56 -5.87
C ALA A 39 -5.27 -3.74 -6.49
N THR A 40 -5.68 -3.63 -7.77
CA THR A 40 -6.32 -4.75 -8.47
C THR A 40 -5.35 -5.92 -8.68
N SER A 41 -4.07 -5.66 -8.97
CA SER A 41 -3.07 -6.74 -9.06
C SER A 41 -2.86 -7.44 -7.71
N GLN A 42 -2.90 -6.70 -6.61
CA GLN A 42 -2.84 -7.28 -5.25
C GLN A 42 -4.08 -8.12 -4.96
N ALA A 43 -5.28 -7.63 -5.30
CA ALA A 43 -6.52 -8.38 -5.16
C ALA A 43 -6.47 -9.73 -5.91
N ALA A 44 -5.97 -9.73 -7.15
CA ALA A 44 -5.78 -10.95 -7.92
C ALA A 44 -4.78 -11.92 -7.25
N THR A 45 -3.69 -11.39 -6.69
CA THR A 45 -2.67 -12.17 -5.96
C THR A 45 -3.25 -12.78 -4.68
N PHE A 46 -4.14 -12.07 -3.98
CA PHE A 46 -4.74 -12.55 -2.73
C PHE A 46 -5.87 -13.54 -2.95
N HIS A 47 -6.45 -13.61 -4.15
CA HIS A 47 -7.56 -14.50 -4.46
C HIS A 47 -7.36 -15.97 -3.98
N PRO A 48 -6.22 -16.62 -4.19
CA PRO A 48 -6.03 -18.01 -3.77
C PRO A 48 -5.75 -18.18 -2.27
N TRP A 49 -5.63 -17.11 -1.49
CA TRP A 49 -5.31 -17.22 -0.07
C TRP A 49 -6.48 -17.83 0.72
N LYS A 50 -6.21 -18.95 1.38
CA LYS A 50 -7.20 -19.63 2.23
C LYS A 50 -7.49 -18.86 3.51
N ARG A 51 -6.46 -18.23 4.08
CA ARG A 51 -6.56 -17.38 5.28
C ARG A 51 -6.38 -15.94 4.89
N MET A 52 -7.31 -15.10 5.31
CA MET A 52 -7.35 -13.68 5.03
C MET A 52 -7.44 -12.92 6.36
N PRO A 53 -6.84 -11.73 6.48
CA PRO A 53 -7.13 -10.85 7.60
C PRO A 53 -8.64 -10.63 7.70
N PRO A 54 -9.26 -10.70 8.91
CA PRO A 54 -10.71 -10.57 9.07
C PRO A 54 -11.30 -9.32 8.41
N ALA A 55 -10.55 -8.20 8.45
CA ALA A 55 -10.96 -6.94 7.81
C ALA A 55 -11.04 -7.03 6.28
N TRP A 56 -10.38 -8.02 5.66
CA TRP A 56 -10.34 -8.22 4.20
C TRP A 56 -11.31 -9.28 3.69
N GLU A 57 -11.93 -10.06 4.57
CA GLU A 57 -12.91 -11.09 4.16
C GLU A 57 -14.05 -10.50 3.30
N ARG A 58 -14.48 -9.29 3.60
CA ARG A 58 -15.52 -8.56 2.84
C ARG A 58 -15.14 -8.30 1.38
N PHE A 59 -13.84 -8.31 1.03
CA PHE A 59 -13.33 -8.05 -0.32
C PHE A 59 -13.15 -9.31 -1.18
N ARG A 60 -13.41 -10.51 -0.66
CA ARG A 60 -13.27 -11.76 -1.43
C ARG A 60 -13.97 -11.75 -2.80
N PRO A 61 -15.19 -11.18 -2.96
CA PRO A 61 -15.81 -11.08 -4.27
C PRO A 61 -15.03 -10.18 -5.25
N GLU A 62 -14.34 -9.15 -4.74
CA GLU A 62 -13.47 -8.30 -5.55
C GLU A 62 -12.22 -9.06 -5.99
N PHE A 63 -11.64 -9.88 -5.11
CA PHE A 63 -10.47 -10.69 -5.40
C PHE A 63 -10.74 -11.70 -6.52
N ALA A 64 -11.90 -12.37 -6.48
CA ALA A 64 -12.31 -13.28 -7.54
C ALA A 64 -12.44 -12.55 -8.89
N ARG A 65 -13.16 -11.42 -8.92
CA ARG A 65 -13.29 -10.62 -10.15
C ARG A 65 -11.95 -10.09 -10.66
N ALA A 66 -11.06 -9.71 -9.73
CA ALA A 66 -9.73 -9.23 -10.09
C ALA A 66 -8.89 -10.37 -10.72
N ALA A 67 -8.93 -11.57 -10.16
CA ALA A 67 -8.21 -12.72 -10.70
C ALA A 67 -8.70 -13.09 -12.11
N ASP A 68 -10.01 -13.06 -12.35
CA ASP A 68 -10.61 -13.38 -13.65
C ASP A 68 -10.28 -12.34 -14.74
N ALA A 69 -10.16 -11.07 -14.35
CA ALA A 69 -9.98 -9.97 -15.31
C ALA A 69 -8.55 -9.45 -15.40
N TYR A 70 -7.63 -9.96 -14.60
CA TYR A 70 -6.25 -9.48 -14.56
C TYR A 70 -5.47 -9.93 -15.80
N HIS A 71 -4.85 -8.97 -16.48
CA HIS A 71 -3.96 -9.22 -17.60
C HIS A 71 -2.57 -8.67 -17.30
N LEU A 72 -1.57 -9.54 -17.34
CA LEU A 72 -0.18 -9.19 -17.05
C LEU A 72 0.37 -8.09 -17.98
N VAL A 73 -0.09 -8.05 -19.22
CA VAL A 73 0.33 -7.01 -20.20
C VAL A 73 -0.06 -5.61 -19.76
N ASP A 74 -1.21 -5.48 -19.06
CA ASP A 74 -1.71 -4.20 -18.54
C ASP A 74 -1.27 -3.94 -17.09
N HIS A 75 -0.33 -4.74 -16.57
CA HIS A 75 0.13 -4.67 -15.19
C HIS A 75 0.61 -3.26 -14.83
N LEU A 76 0.06 -2.67 -13.77
CA LEU A 76 0.37 -1.32 -13.25
C LEU A 76 0.10 -0.16 -14.22
N SER A 77 -0.51 -0.40 -15.37
CA SER A 77 -0.88 0.66 -16.30
C SER A 77 -2.04 1.48 -15.73
N LEU A 78 -1.91 2.81 -15.76
CA LEU A 78 -3.01 3.71 -15.43
C LEU A 78 -4.20 3.57 -16.41
N GLN A 79 -3.99 2.94 -17.56
CA GLN A 79 -5.01 2.65 -18.57
C GLN A 79 -5.53 1.20 -18.49
N ALA A 80 -5.05 0.40 -17.51
CA ALA A 80 -5.46 -0.98 -17.35
C ALA A 80 -6.98 -1.12 -17.28
N ARG A 81 -7.53 -2.06 -18.05
CA ARG A 81 -8.98 -2.33 -18.08
C ARG A 81 -9.50 -2.77 -16.72
N HIS A 82 -8.67 -3.50 -15.98
CA HIS A 82 -9.01 -4.05 -14.67
C HIS A 82 -8.94 -3.03 -13.51
N ARG A 83 -8.44 -1.80 -13.73
CA ARG A 83 -8.26 -0.78 -12.68
C ARG A 83 -9.52 -0.36 -11.91
N ARG A 84 -10.73 -0.70 -12.43
CA ARG A 84 -12.02 -0.34 -11.81
C ARG A 84 -12.70 -1.50 -11.10
N ILE A 85 -12.01 -2.63 -10.95
CA ILE A 85 -12.61 -3.85 -10.39
C ILE A 85 -12.69 -3.78 -8.87
N VAL A 86 -11.67 -3.20 -8.25
CA VAL A 86 -11.62 -3.05 -6.79
C VAL A 86 -12.24 -1.73 -6.34
N SER A 87 -12.84 -1.77 -5.15
CA SER A 87 -13.39 -0.59 -4.48
C SER A 87 -12.27 0.34 -3.97
N ASP A 88 -12.64 1.60 -3.73
CA ASP A 88 -11.75 2.57 -3.08
C ASP A 88 -11.36 2.11 -1.67
N ASP A 89 -12.29 1.48 -0.97
CA ASP A 89 -12.05 0.92 0.37
C ASP A 89 -10.94 -0.12 0.36
N PHE A 90 -10.96 -1.04 -0.62
CA PHE A 90 -9.88 -2.00 -0.76
C PHE A 90 -8.57 -1.30 -1.16
N ALA A 91 -8.61 -0.39 -2.13
CA ALA A 91 -7.44 0.36 -2.56
C ALA A 91 -6.79 1.10 -1.38
N ARG A 92 -7.59 1.80 -0.56
CA ARG A 92 -7.10 2.44 0.68
C ARG A 92 -6.51 1.45 1.69
N SER A 93 -7.03 0.22 1.74
CA SER A 93 -6.57 -0.77 2.73
C SER A 93 -5.19 -1.33 2.44
N VAL A 94 -4.75 -1.31 1.18
CA VAL A 94 -3.47 -1.90 0.73
C VAL A 94 -2.40 -0.88 0.36
N ALA A 95 -2.73 0.41 0.29
CA ALA A 95 -1.81 1.48 -0.10
C ALA A 95 -1.98 2.72 0.78
N LEU A 96 -0.97 3.58 0.81
CA LEU A 96 -1.06 4.94 1.34
C LEU A 96 -1.54 5.86 0.21
N ALA A 97 -2.83 6.13 0.14
CA ALA A 97 -3.42 7.01 -0.85
C ALA A 97 -4.43 7.97 -0.20
N GLY A 98 -4.36 9.23 -0.57
CA GLY A 98 -5.21 10.29 -0.05
C GLY A 98 -4.49 11.62 0.14
N ASP A 99 -5.06 12.47 0.99
CA ASP A 99 -4.44 13.73 1.42
C ASP A 99 -3.24 13.50 2.34
N LEU A 100 -2.48 14.59 2.55
CA LEU A 100 -1.25 14.54 3.36
C LEU A 100 -1.53 14.11 4.80
N ASP A 101 -2.53 14.68 5.45
CA ASP A 101 -2.80 14.45 6.87
C ASP A 101 -3.22 12.98 7.10
N THR A 102 -4.12 12.47 6.26
CA THR A 102 -4.52 11.06 6.26
C THR A 102 -3.33 10.12 6.07
N CYS A 103 -2.44 10.43 5.14
CA CYS A 103 -1.27 9.60 4.88
C CYS A 103 -0.23 9.67 6.01
N VAL A 104 -0.01 10.84 6.59
CA VAL A 104 0.89 11.02 7.75
C VAL A 104 0.36 10.25 8.95
N ASP A 105 -0.93 10.35 9.27
CA ASP A 105 -1.52 9.61 10.39
C ASP A 105 -1.43 8.09 10.21
N ARG A 106 -1.60 7.60 8.99
CA ARG A 106 -1.42 6.17 8.69
C ARG A 106 0.03 5.74 8.79
N LEU A 107 0.99 6.55 8.33
CA LEU A 107 2.42 6.29 8.47
C LEU A 107 2.84 6.22 9.94
N ARG A 108 2.31 7.11 10.79
CA ARG A 108 2.56 7.07 12.23
C ARG A 108 2.09 5.75 12.86
N ARG A 109 0.89 5.28 12.49
CA ARG A 109 0.38 3.99 12.97
C ARG A 109 1.23 2.80 12.50
N LEU A 110 1.73 2.86 11.26
CA LEU A 110 2.65 1.85 10.75
C LEU A 110 3.98 1.85 11.51
N TRP A 111 4.49 3.04 11.87
CA TRP A 111 5.72 3.16 12.68
C TRP A 111 5.59 2.63 14.11
N GLN A 112 4.36 2.51 14.63
CA GLN A 112 4.13 1.86 15.93
C GLN A 112 4.20 0.33 15.87
N LEU A 113 4.23 -0.24 14.67
CA LEU A 113 4.53 -1.64 14.47
C LEU A 113 6.04 -1.83 14.63
N ASP A 114 6.44 -3.03 15.02
CA ASP A 114 7.86 -3.38 15.17
C ASP A 114 8.52 -3.58 13.79
N ILE A 115 8.69 -2.46 13.06
CA ILE A 115 9.34 -2.39 11.75
C ILE A 115 10.55 -1.47 11.81
N ASP A 116 11.57 -1.78 11.02
CA ASP A 116 12.83 -1.03 10.99
C ASP A 116 12.85 0.01 9.88
N ARG A 117 12.14 -0.26 8.77
CA ARG A 117 12.16 0.58 7.58
C ARG A 117 10.82 0.55 6.85
N ILE A 118 10.50 1.67 6.19
CA ILE A 118 9.40 1.76 5.21
C ILE A 118 10.00 2.14 3.86
N THR A 119 9.77 1.30 2.85
CA THR A 119 10.17 1.54 1.47
C THR A 119 8.95 1.93 0.64
N PHE A 120 8.98 3.10 0.03
CA PHE A 120 7.87 3.61 -0.77
C PHE A 120 8.01 3.24 -2.25
N ALA A 121 6.93 2.71 -2.84
CA ALA A 121 6.78 2.54 -4.26
C ALA A 121 5.93 3.66 -4.86
N LEU A 122 6.51 4.40 -5.79
CA LEU A 122 5.84 5.46 -6.55
C LEU A 122 5.52 4.92 -7.94
N LEU A 123 4.29 4.43 -8.14
CA LEU A 123 3.94 3.61 -9.31
C LEU A 123 3.39 4.39 -10.51
N SER A 124 2.97 5.63 -10.33
CA SER A 124 2.26 6.39 -11.35
C SER A 124 3.15 7.34 -12.15
N GLY A 125 2.56 8.01 -13.15
CA GLY A 125 3.21 9.10 -13.87
C GLY A 125 3.66 10.24 -12.95
N GLY A 126 4.55 11.12 -13.41
CA GLY A 126 5.03 12.25 -12.60
C GLY A 126 5.95 11.85 -11.44
N ARG A 127 6.71 10.76 -11.55
CA ARG A 127 7.57 10.24 -10.48
C ARG A 127 8.49 11.27 -9.85
N GLN A 128 9.08 12.17 -10.64
CA GLN A 128 9.96 13.22 -10.11
C GLN A 128 9.21 14.19 -9.21
N GLN A 129 8.01 14.62 -9.61
CA GLN A 129 7.16 15.49 -8.80
C GLN A 129 6.72 14.79 -7.50
N ARG A 130 6.37 13.50 -7.57
CA ARG A 130 5.98 12.72 -6.41
C ARG A 130 7.16 12.48 -5.47
N LEU A 131 8.34 12.23 -6.01
CA LEU A 131 9.55 12.10 -5.19
C LEU A 131 9.87 13.44 -4.49
N ALA A 132 9.76 14.56 -5.20
CA ALA A 132 9.94 15.87 -4.60
C ALA A 132 8.89 16.15 -3.50
N HIS A 133 7.63 15.78 -3.72
CA HIS A 133 6.56 15.90 -2.73
C HIS A 133 6.81 14.99 -1.52
N LEU A 134 7.21 13.74 -1.74
CA LEU A 134 7.57 12.81 -0.68
C LEU A 134 8.70 13.38 0.19
N SER A 135 9.81 13.78 -0.44
CA SER A 135 10.99 14.26 0.30
C SER A 135 10.81 15.65 0.92
N GLY A 136 10.07 16.54 0.25
CA GLY A 136 9.90 17.94 0.70
C GLY A 136 8.69 18.16 1.60
N THR A 137 7.74 17.25 1.65
CA THR A 137 6.48 17.44 2.38
C THR A 137 6.14 16.26 3.28
N VAL A 138 6.02 15.05 2.74
CA VAL A 138 5.51 13.90 3.50
C VAL A 138 6.49 13.46 4.57
N ILE A 139 7.77 13.26 4.23
CA ILE A 139 8.80 12.84 5.18
C ILE A 139 8.96 13.88 6.30
N PRO A 140 9.16 15.19 6.01
CA PRO A 140 9.23 16.20 7.06
C PRO A 140 8.00 16.25 7.96
N ALA A 141 6.79 16.07 7.41
CA ALA A 141 5.55 16.04 8.20
C ALA A 141 5.51 14.84 9.15
N VAL A 142 5.97 13.67 8.71
CA VAL A 142 6.08 12.47 9.56
C VAL A 142 7.14 12.67 10.65
N GLU A 143 8.29 13.23 10.32
CA GLU A 143 9.38 13.51 11.28
C GLU A 143 8.95 14.55 12.32
N ALA A 144 8.33 15.66 11.90
CA ALA A 144 7.81 16.70 12.80
C ALA A 144 6.74 16.17 13.75
N ALA A 145 5.99 15.19 13.31
CA ALA A 145 4.96 14.53 14.08
C ALA A 145 5.51 13.56 15.15
N GLY A 146 6.79 13.28 15.13
CA GLY A 146 7.52 12.44 16.08
C GLY A 146 7.35 10.94 15.83
N ARG A 147 8.44 10.22 16.08
CA ARG A 147 8.39 8.78 16.38
C ARG A 147 8.13 8.68 17.87
N ASN A 148 6.88 8.65 18.29
CA ASN A 148 6.53 8.40 19.69
C ASN A 148 6.54 6.91 19.95
#